data_aa20d63f8a25830aac7be9f9881ef491
#
_entry.id   aa20d63f8a25830aac7be9f9881ef491
#
_cell.length_a   1.000
_cell.length_b   1.000
_cell.length_c   1.000
_cell.angle_alpha   90.00
_cell.angle_beta   90.00
_cell.angle_gamma   90.00
#
_symmetry.space_group_name_H-M   'P 1'
#
loop_
_entity.id
_entity.type
_entity.pdbx_description
1 polymer ?
#
loop_
_entity_poly.entity_id
_entity_poly.type
_entity_poly.pdbx_seq_one_letter_code
_entity_poly.pdbx_strand_id
1 'polypeptide(L)'
;MKFISLVFVSFLLNYSASAQKKEYAAPDAHAARLGALISLNVATIADTLTRPFEDNAQKARAIYYWMTHNISFDLKATKGNDNKNIKPEIVVNTRKATPLGYATLFQEMSSMANIRCLTVDGYVKRSTSDINNIADEINHSWVVVQLGKTPTEWYYIDPANGAGYTDEAIKNFTPDFTSEYFFANKTLFDLSHFPDNMAWQLGGTKGPQTKKDFFGLPVFCNSAFTTGVGNIKPLTGYIKAKTKTPVFFSFNTSTDSTISSIALIAGDDRHPSAPVPMNFTNNGGIISFSYQFKREDSFPLRIVVDGKVVMEYMIEITE
;
A
#
# COMPACT_ATOMS: atom_id res chain seq x y z
N MET A 1 -27.85 49.75 8.22
CA MET A 1 -27.22 48.78 7.32
C MET A 1 -26.81 47.55 8.14
N LYS A 2 -27.56 46.45 7.97
CA LYS A 2 -27.24 45.17 8.65
C LYS A 2 -26.46 44.32 7.67
N PHE A 3 -25.19 43.99 8.01
CA PHE A 3 -24.39 43.06 7.25
C PHE A 3 -24.82 41.63 7.61
N ILE A 4 -25.33 40.90 6.62
CA ILE A 4 -25.60 39.47 6.71
C ILE A 4 -24.30 38.78 6.30
N SER A 5 -23.66 38.12 7.30
CA SER A 5 -22.48 37.27 7.07
C SER A 5 -22.95 35.91 6.55
N LEU A 6 -22.68 35.63 5.28
CA LEU A 6 -22.94 34.31 4.68
C LEU A 6 -21.84 33.34 5.11
N VAL A 7 -22.17 32.39 6.00
CA VAL A 7 -21.30 31.29 6.36
C VAL A 7 -21.39 30.23 5.25
N PHE A 8 -20.35 30.10 4.44
CA PHE A 8 -20.18 28.98 3.52
C PHE A 8 -19.79 27.75 4.32
N VAL A 9 -20.73 26.84 4.56
CA VAL A 9 -20.46 25.50 5.07
C VAL A 9 -20.02 24.65 3.87
N SER A 10 -18.71 24.43 3.74
CA SER A 10 -18.17 23.48 2.77
C SER A 10 -18.46 22.05 3.28
N PHE A 11 -19.43 21.38 2.68
CA PHE A 11 -19.62 19.96 2.81
C PHE A 11 -18.45 19.23 2.14
N LEU A 12 -17.47 18.81 2.94
CA LEU A 12 -16.49 17.82 2.53
C LEU A 12 -17.22 16.46 2.47
N LEU A 13 -17.44 15.96 1.27
CA LEU A 13 -17.92 14.62 1.02
C LEU A 13 -16.83 13.63 1.47
N ASN A 14 -16.95 13.15 2.70
CA ASN A 14 -16.21 11.98 3.17
C ASN A 14 -16.83 10.75 2.52
N TYR A 15 -16.23 10.23 1.46
CA TYR A 15 -16.56 8.90 0.95
C TYR A 15 -15.97 7.86 1.92
N SER A 16 -16.83 7.22 2.69
CA SER A 16 -16.49 6.18 3.65
C SER A 16 -15.99 4.90 2.95
N ALA A 17 -15.05 4.18 3.55
CA ALA A 17 -14.56 2.88 3.06
C ALA A 17 -15.71 1.87 2.82
N SER A 18 -16.83 1.99 3.53
CA SER A 18 -18.02 1.16 3.33
C SER A 18 -18.74 1.46 2.01
N ALA A 19 -18.72 2.69 1.52
CA ALA A 19 -19.27 3.08 0.22
C ALA A 19 -18.43 2.48 -0.92
N GLN A 20 -17.11 2.54 -0.80
CA GLN A 20 -16.18 1.94 -1.76
C GLN A 20 -16.35 0.43 -1.87
N LYS A 21 -16.56 -0.25 -0.73
CA LYS A 21 -16.81 -1.70 -0.69
C LYS A 21 -18.11 -2.12 -1.40
N LYS A 22 -19.13 -1.26 -1.40
CA LYS A 22 -20.41 -1.48 -2.09
C LYS A 22 -20.31 -1.19 -3.59
N GLU A 23 -19.49 -0.22 -3.99
CA GLU A 23 -19.31 0.20 -5.38
C GLU A 23 -18.71 -0.89 -6.26
N TYR A 24 -17.82 -1.74 -5.71
CA TYR A 24 -17.12 -2.79 -6.46
C TYR A 24 -17.69 -4.21 -6.24
N ALA A 25 -18.80 -4.36 -5.53
CA ALA A 25 -19.39 -5.67 -5.26
C ALA A 25 -19.75 -6.44 -6.54
N ALA A 26 -20.21 -5.75 -7.57
CA ALA A 26 -20.59 -6.39 -8.83
C ALA A 26 -19.38 -6.93 -9.63
N PRO A 27 -18.31 -6.15 -9.90
CA PRO A 27 -17.13 -6.66 -10.57
C PRO A 27 -16.39 -7.73 -9.76
N ASP A 28 -16.32 -7.60 -8.42
CA ASP A 28 -15.73 -8.62 -7.55
C ASP A 28 -16.48 -9.94 -7.62
N ALA A 29 -17.82 -9.91 -7.49
CA ALA A 29 -18.66 -11.11 -7.61
C ALA A 29 -18.60 -11.75 -9.00
N HIS A 30 -18.51 -10.94 -10.07
CA HIS A 30 -18.35 -11.44 -11.42
C HIS A 30 -16.99 -12.18 -11.57
N ALA A 31 -15.89 -11.56 -11.19
CA ALA A 31 -14.56 -12.15 -11.28
C ALA A 31 -14.44 -13.42 -10.40
N ALA A 32 -15.00 -13.41 -9.18
CA ALA A 32 -15.03 -14.57 -8.29
C ALA A 32 -15.76 -15.76 -8.93
N ARG A 33 -16.92 -15.53 -9.57
CA ARG A 33 -17.72 -16.58 -10.24
C ARG A 33 -16.98 -17.21 -11.41
N LEU A 34 -16.15 -16.45 -12.13
CA LEU A 34 -15.39 -16.96 -13.27
C LEU A 34 -14.23 -17.87 -12.85
N GLY A 35 -13.74 -17.73 -11.62
CA GLY A 35 -12.63 -18.52 -11.10
C GLY A 35 -11.32 -18.29 -11.87
N ALA A 36 -10.50 -19.33 -11.98
CA ALA A 36 -9.14 -19.20 -12.48
C ALA A 36 -9.01 -19.01 -14.01
N LEU A 37 -10.04 -19.27 -14.81
CA LEU A 37 -10.01 -19.16 -16.28
C LEU A 37 -8.79 -19.89 -16.89
N ILE A 38 -8.62 -21.17 -16.53
CA ILE A 38 -7.46 -21.98 -16.91
C ILE A 38 -7.47 -22.22 -18.43
N SER A 39 -6.27 -22.29 -19.04
CA SER A 39 -6.05 -22.56 -20.47
C SER A 39 -6.60 -21.50 -21.43
N LEU A 40 -6.96 -20.32 -20.94
CA LEU A 40 -7.33 -19.17 -21.78
C LEU A 40 -6.13 -18.23 -21.96
N ASN A 41 -6.06 -17.57 -23.12
CA ASN A 41 -5.09 -16.53 -23.38
C ASN A 41 -5.48 -15.20 -22.69
N VAL A 42 -4.54 -14.26 -22.62
CA VAL A 42 -4.71 -12.96 -21.97
C VAL A 42 -5.91 -12.20 -22.52
N ALA A 43 -6.08 -12.16 -23.85
CA ALA A 43 -7.18 -11.44 -24.49
C ALA A 43 -8.56 -12.01 -24.11
N THR A 44 -8.71 -13.33 -24.12
CA THR A 44 -9.95 -13.98 -23.73
C THR A 44 -10.29 -13.76 -22.26
N ILE A 45 -9.26 -13.80 -21.38
CA ILE A 45 -9.45 -13.52 -19.96
C ILE A 45 -9.89 -12.07 -19.76
N ALA A 46 -9.19 -11.10 -20.37
CA ALA A 46 -9.53 -9.69 -20.26
C ALA A 46 -10.95 -9.40 -20.72
N ASP A 47 -11.33 -9.89 -21.89
CA ASP A 47 -12.70 -9.75 -22.43
C ASP A 47 -13.74 -10.38 -21.51
N THR A 48 -13.51 -11.61 -21.05
CA THR A 48 -14.46 -12.32 -20.16
C THR A 48 -14.69 -11.56 -18.84
N LEU A 49 -13.63 -10.97 -18.27
CA LEU A 49 -13.71 -10.19 -17.05
C LEU A 49 -14.41 -8.84 -17.24
N THR A 50 -14.23 -8.19 -18.40
CA THR A 50 -14.61 -6.78 -18.58
C THR A 50 -15.87 -6.56 -19.40
N ARG A 51 -16.26 -7.52 -20.24
CA ARG A 51 -17.42 -7.42 -21.15
C ARG A 51 -18.73 -7.02 -20.47
N PRO A 52 -19.08 -7.48 -19.25
CA PRO A 52 -20.33 -7.09 -18.60
C PRO A 52 -20.40 -5.63 -18.14
N PHE A 53 -19.28 -4.90 -18.15
CA PHE A 53 -19.20 -3.56 -17.59
C PHE A 53 -18.96 -2.52 -18.68
N GLU A 54 -19.67 -1.39 -18.58
CA GLU A 54 -19.43 -0.22 -19.43
C GLU A 54 -18.41 0.73 -18.76
N ASP A 55 -18.49 0.86 -17.44
CA ASP A 55 -17.65 1.74 -16.65
C ASP A 55 -16.21 1.20 -16.53
N ASN A 56 -15.23 2.06 -16.83
CA ASN A 56 -13.81 1.69 -16.82
C ASN A 56 -13.26 1.37 -15.42
N ALA A 57 -13.81 1.96 -14.35
CA ALA A 57 -13.39 1.62 -12.98
C ALA A 57 -13.86 0.19 -12.63
N GLN A 58 -15.08 -0.19 -13.04
CA GLN A 58 -15.58 -1.55 -12.85
C GLN A 58 -14.79 -2.58 -13.65
N LYS A 59 -14.40 -2.26 -14.91
CA LYS A 59 -13.54 -3.12 -15.73
C LYS A 59 -12.17 -3.31 -15.07
N ALA A 60 -11.52 -2.21 -14.67
CA ALA A 60 -10.23 -2.25 -13.97
C ALA A 60 -10.34 -3.04 -12.65
N ARG A 61 -11.46 -2.89 -11.92
CA ARG A 61 -11.71 -3.65 -10.70
C ARG A 61 -11.84 -5.15 -10.92
N ALA A 62 -12.55 -5.56 -11.96
CA ALA A 62 -12.68 -6.99 -12.30
C ALA A 62 -11.31 -7.62 -12.64
N ILE A 63 -10.47 -6.90 -13.38
CA ILE A 63 -9.07 -7.30 -13.67
C ILE A 63 -8.27 -7.41 -12.37
N TYR A 64 -8.31 -6.37 -11.52
CA TYR A 64 -7.60 -6.33 -10.24
C TYR A 64 -7.98 -7.51 -9.34
N TYR A 65 -9.29 -7.70 -9.13
CA TYR A 65 -9.80 -8.77 -8.29
C TYR A 65 -9.36 -10.14 -8.80
N TRP A 66 -9.51 -10.39 -10.10
CA TRP A 66 -9.10 -11.66 -10.69
C TRP A 66 -7.59 -11.90 -10.54
N MET A 67 -6.76 -10.91 -10.82
CA MET A 67 -5.31 -11.05 -10.73
C MET A 67 -4.85 -11.34 -9.30
N THR A 68 -5.37 -10.59 -8.33
CA THR A 68 -4.98 -10.74 -6.92
C THR A 68 -5.38 -12.07 -6.30
N HIS A 69 -6.36 -12.79 -6.90
CA HIS A 69 -6.81 -14.10 -6.45
C HIS A 69 -6.24 -15.27 -7.25
N ASN A 70 -5.68 -15.02 -8.44
CA ASN A 70 -5.28 -16.09 -9.35
C ASN A 70 -3.81 -16.07 -9.75
N ILE A 71 -3.06 -15.03 -9.39
CA ILE A 71 -1.63 -14.92 -9.65
C ILE A 71 -0.91 -14.88 -8.30
N SER A 72 0.08 -15.75 -8.13
CA SER A 72 0.94 -15.78 -6.93
C SER A 72 2.23 -15.02 -7.17
N PHE A 73 2.84 -14.56 -6.09
CA PHE A 73 4.13 -13.88 -6.16
C PHE A 73 5.25 -14.85 -6.55
N ASP A 74 6.08 -14.50 -7.53
CA ASP A 74 7.27 -15.28 -7.89
C ASP A 74 8.44 -14.90 -6.98
N LEU A 75 8.53 -15.58 -5.83
CA LEU A 75 9.56 -15.32 -4.82
C LEU A 75 10.97 -15.47 -5.36
N LYS A 76 11.20 -16.50 -6.18
CA LYS A 76 12.54 -16.79 -6.71
C LYS A 76 12.99 -15.71 -7.69
N ALA A 77 12.13 -15.36 -8.64
CA ALA A 77 12.43 -14.33 -9.62
C ALA A 77 12.57 -12.96 -8.96
N THR A 78 11.69 -12.61 -8.02
CA THR A 78 11.73 -11.32 -7.29
C THR A 78 13.00 -11.20 -6.45
N LYS A 79 13.39 -12.26 -5.73
CA LYS A 79 14.62 -12.25 -4.93
C LYS A 79 15.88 -12.11 -5.79
N GLY A 80 15.87 -12.70 -6.98
CA GLY A 80 16.97 -12.63 -7.94
C GLY A 80 16.94 -11.41 -8.85
N ASN A 81 15.97 -10.50 -8.69
CA ASN A 81 15.68 -9.39 -9.62
C ASN A 81 15.60 -9.87 -11.08
N ASP A 82 15.03 -11.07 -11.29
CA ASP A 82 14.93 -11.72 -12.60
C ASP A 82 13.59 -11.39 -13.27
N ASN A 83 13.64 -10.50 -14.25
CA ASN A 83 12.46 -10.04 -15.00
C ASN A 83 12.32 -10.74 -16.37
N LYS A 84 12.90 -11.93 -16.59
CA LYS A 84 12.78 -12.66 -17.86
C LYS A 84 11.38 -13.13 -18.19
N ASN A 85 10.56 -13.40 -17.17
CA ASN A 85 9.23 -14.01 -17.30
C ASN A 85 8.08 -13.02 -17.02
N ILE A 86 8.25 -11.76 -17.41
CA ILE A 86 7.25 -10.70 -17.18
C ILE A 86 6.17 -10.61 -18.26
N LYS A 87 6.32 -11.37 -19.37
CA LYS A 87 5.34 -11.32 -20.47
C LYS A 87 3.97 -11.79 -19.98
N PRO A 88 2.88 -11.09 -20.30
CA PRO A 88 1.52 -11.41 -19.86
C PRO A 88 1.11 -12.87 -20.07
N GLU A 89 1.47 -13.47 -21.24
CA GLU A 89 1.16 -14.86 -21.54
C GLU A 89 1.89 -15.84 -20.62
N ILE A 90 3.15 -15.53 -20.25
CA ILE A 90 3.92 -16.34 -19.31
C ILE A 90 3.30 -16.27 -17.91
N VAL A 91 2.96 -15.06 -17.46
CA VAL A 91 2.30 -14.85 -16.15
C VAL A 91 0.99 -15.62 -16.06
N VAL A 92 0.13 -15.53 -17.10
CA VAL A 92 -1.14 -16.24 -17.15
C VAL A 92 -0.93 -17.76 -17.14
N ASN A 93 0.04 -18.28 -17.88
CA ASN A 93 0.32 -19.72 -17.95
C ASN A 93 0.94 -20.27 -16.67
N THR A 94 1.87 -19.54 -16.04
CA THR A 94 2.57 -19.99 -14.84
C THR A 94 1.84 -19.67 -13.55
N ARG A 95 0.90 -18.72 -13.57
CA ARG A 95 0.22 -18.16 -12.39
C ARG A 95 1.19 -17.58 -11.36
N LYS A 96 2.35 -17.11 -11.83
CA LYS A 96 3.37 -16.48 -10.99
C LYS A 96 3.85 -15.20 -11.65
N ALA A 97 4.09 -14.16 -10.83
CA ALA A 97 4.60 -12.89 -11.30
C ALA A 97 5.53 -12.22 -10.29
N THR A 98 6.55 -11.52 -10.80
CA THR A 98 7.24 -10.44 -10.06
C THR A 98 6.34 -9.21 -10.02
N PRO A 99 6.62 -8.17 -9.21
CA PRO A 99 5.87 -6.91 -9.27
C PRO A 99 5.73 -6.35 -10.69
N LEU A 100 6.81 -6.37 -11.49
CA LEU A 100 6.77 -5.96 -12.89
C LEU A 100 5.88 -6.87 -13.73
N GLY A 101 5.88 -8.18 -13.49
CA GLY A 101 4.98 -9.12 -14.16
C GLY A 101 3.51 -8.86 -13.84
N TYR A 102 3.17 -8.51 -12.60
CA TYR A 102 1.82 -8.05 -12.23
C TYR A 102 1.45 -6.76 -12.96
N ALA A 103 2.35 -5.77 -12.97
CA ALA A 103 2.10 -4.48 -13.62
C ALA A 103 1.90 -4.63 -15.14
N THR A 104 2.75 -5.40 -15.82
CA THR A 104 2.65 -5.62 -17.27
C THR A 104 1.39 -6.40 -17.66
N LEU A 105 1.00 -7.42 -16.89
CA LEU A 105 -0.24 -8.15 -17.13
C LEU A 105 -1.46 -7.24 -16.94
N PHE A 106 -1.49 -6.45 -15.87
CA PHE A 106 -2.58 -5.51 -15.61
C PHE A 106 -2.70 -4.47 -16.74
N GLN A 107 -1.57 -3.91 -17.18
CA GLN A 107 -1.53 -2.95 -18.29
C GLN A 107 -2.05 -3.54 -19.59
N GLU A 108 -1.62 -4.76 -19.94
CA GLU A 108 -2.06 -5.44 -21.17
C GLU A 108 -3.58 -5.71 -21.15
N MET A 109 -4.10 -6.28 -20.06
CA MET A 109 -5.54 -6.53 -19.91
C MET A 109 -6.35 -5.23 -19.93
N SER A 110 -5.84 -4.17 -19.32
CA SER A 110 -6.45 -2.83 -19.34
C SER A 110 -6.49 -2.25 -20.75
N SER A 111 -5.39 -2.40 -21.53
CA SER A 111 -5.34 -1.97 -22.94
C SER A 111 -6.40 -2.66 -23.78
N MET A 112 -6.57 -3.97 -23.60
CA MET A 112 -7.63 -4.77 -24.29
C MET A 112 -9.04 -4.33 -23.90
N ALA A 113 -9.22 -3.78 -22.70
CA ALA A 113 -10.48 -3.22 -22.21
C ALA A 113 -10.68 -1.73 -22.54
N ASN A 114 -9.80 -1.13 -23.35
CA ASN A 114 -9.77 0.31 -23.69
C ASN A 114 -9.59 1.22 -22.47
N ILE A 115 -8.84 0.77 -21.48
CA ILE A 115 -8.45 1.57 -20.30
C ILE A 115 -7.01 2.06 -20.51
N ARG A 116 -6.80 3.37 -20.40
CA ARG A 116 -5.45 3.93 -20.43
C ARG A 116 -4.73 3.60 -19.13
N CYS A 117 -3.72 2.75 -19.23
CA CYS A 117 -2.94 2.23 -18.12
C CYS A 117 -1.45 2.27 -18.46
N LEU A 118 -0.62 2.67 -17.51
CA LEU A 118 0.84 2.72 -17.67
C LEU A 118 1.50 2.02 -16.47
N THR A 119 2.53 1.25 -16.76
CA THR A 119 3.43 0.69 -15.74
C THR A 119 4.35 1.79 -15.21
N VAL A 120 4.53 1.81 -13.91
CA VAL A 120 5.45 2.70 -13.19
C VAL A 120 6.43 1.83 -12.42
N ASP A 121 7.71 2.06 -12.66
CA ASP A 121 8.81 1.44 -11.94
C ASP A 121 9.28 2.33 -10.80
N GLY A 122 9.74 1.73 -9.70
CA GLY A 122 10.18 2.51 -8.55
C GLY A 122 10.69 1.65 -7.39
N TYR A 123 10.51 2.19 -6.19
CA TYR A 123 11.12 1.69 -4.97
C TYR A 123 10.06 1.51 -3.87
N VAL A 124 10.19 0.43 -3.11
CA VAL A 124 9.51 0.18 -1.84
C VAL A 124 10.53 -0.20 -0.77
N LYS A 125 10.22 0.06 0.49
CA LYS A 125 10.95 -0.50 1.64
C LYS A 125 10.23 -1.78 2.07
N ARG A 126 10.98 -2.87 2.25
CA ARG A 126 10.45 -4.17 2.67
C ARG A 126 10.64 -4.44 4.15
N SER A 127 11.65 -3.80 4.75
CA SER A 127 11.96 -3.95 6.16
C SER A 127 12.66 -2.71 6.71
N THR A 128 12.86 -2.69 8.01
CA THR A 128 13.60 -1.60 8.68
C THR A 128 15.07 -1.50 8.26
N SER A 129 15.64 -2.56 7.67
CA SER A 129 17.00 -2.51 7.12
C SER A 129 17.13 -1.59 5.90
N ASP A 130 16.00 -1.28 5.24
CA ASP A 130 15.96 -0.37 4.11
C ASP A 130 15.91 1.11 4.56
N ILE A 131 15.66 1.38 5.85
CA ILE A 131 15.63 2.75 6.37
C ILE A 131 17.04 3.34 6.32
N ASN A 132 17.18 4.49 5.65
CA ASN A 132 18.45 5.18 5.35
C ASN A 132 19.41 4.37 4.44
N ASN A 133 18.98 3.23 3.91
CA ASN A 133 19.73 2.41 2.96
C ASN A 133 19.12 2.57 1.56
N ILE A 134 19.67 3.52 0.79
CA ILE A 134 19.12 3.89 -0.52
C ILE A 134 19.38 2.76 -1.51
N ALA A 135 18.31 2.16 -2.05
CA ALA A 135 18.43 1.13 -3.06
C ALA A 135 19.00 1.69 -4.37
N ASP A 136 19.99 1.00 -4.94
CA ASP A 136 20.59 1.36 -6.22
C ASP A 136 19.70 0.97 -7.40
N GLU A 137 19.04 -0.20 -7.30
CA GLU A 137 18.20 -0.76 -8.36
C GLU A 137 16.70 -0.65 -8.02
N ILE A 138 15.88 -0.48 -9.06
CA ILE A 138 14.43 -0.57 -8.99
C ILE A 138 14.04 -1.94 -8.40
N ASN A 139 13.17 -1.93 -7.41
CA ASN A 139 12.78 -3.15 -6.69
C ASN A 139 11.28 -3.41 -6.67
N HIS A 140 10.47 -2.53 -7.26
CA HIS A 140 9.03 -2.66 -7.34
C HIS A 140 8.46 -2.02 -8.60
N SER A 141 7.24 -2.44 -8.98
CA SER A 141 6.48 -1.87 -10.09
C SER A 141 4.99 -1.94 -9.78
N TRP A 142 4.26 -0.92 -10.19
CA TRP A 142 2.81 -0.81 -10.09
C TRP A 142 2.23 -0.22 -11.36
N VAL A 143 0.95 0.14 -11.36
CA VAL A 143 0.33 0.82 -12.49
C VAL A 143 -0.38 2.09 -12.08
N VAL A 144 -0.50 3.01 -13.04
CA VAL A 144 -1.41 4.15 -12.97
C VAL A 144 -2.45 4.04 -14.07
N VAL A 145 -3.71 4.28 -13.73
CA VAL A 145 -4.83 4.27 -14.68
C VAL A 145 -5.46 5.65 -14.77
N GLN A 146 -5.82 6.03 -15.99
CA GLN A 146 -6.55 7.27 -16.26
C GLN A 146 -8.02 6.94 -16.47
N LEU A 147 -8.89 7.33 -15.57
CA LEU A 147 -10.32 7.03 -15.63
C LEU A 147 -11.20 8.29 -15.70
N GLY A 148 -10.63 9.44 -15.39
CA GLY A 148 -11.37 10.68 -15.35
C GLY A 148 -11.64 11.31 -16.71
N LYS A 149 -12.53 12.29 -16.71
CA LYS A 149 -12.84 13.10 -17.90
C LYS A 149 -11.71 14.05 -18.28
N THR A 150 -10.80 14.29 -17.35
CA THR A 150 -9.63 15.15 -17.56
C THR A 150 -8.36 14.31 -17.73
N PRO A 151 -7.40 14.77 -18.54
CA PRO A 151 -6.14 14.04 -18.74
C PRO A 151 -5.27 13.96 -17.49
N THR A 152 -5.63 14.63 -16.40
CA THR A 152 -4.90 14.68 -15.13
C THR A 152 -5.45 13.74 -14.05
N GLU A 153 -6.59 13.07 -14.29
CA GLU A 153 -7.20 12.16 -13.31
C GLU A 153 -6.60 10.75 -13.40
N TRP A 154 -5.47 10.59 -12.73
CA TRP A 154 -4.77 9.31 -12.59
C TRP A 154 -4.94 8.73 -11.20
N TYR A 155 -4.98 7.39 -11.14
CA TYR A 155 -5.17 6.61 -9.92
C TYR A 155 -4.13 5.51 -9.82
N TYR A 156 -3.62 5.27 -8.61
CA TYR A 156 -2.71 4.16 -8.33
C TYR A 156 -3.46 2.83 -8.23
N ILE A 157 -2.87 1.80 -8.83
CA ILE A 157 -3.26 0.40 -8.60
C ILE A 157 -1.97 -0.41 -8.44
N ASP A 158 -1.88 -1.18 -7.36
CA ASP A 158 -0.79 -2.14 -7.16
C ASP A 158 -1.35 -3.55 -6.97
N PRO A 159 -1.44 -4.34 -8.03
CA PRO A 159 -1.99 -5.68 -7.94
C PRO A 159 -1.06 -6.67 -7.23
N ALA A 160 0.25 -6.40 -7.13
CA ALA A 160 1.19 -7.26 -6.42
C ALA A 160 0.97 -7.16 -4.90
N ASN A 161 0.97 -5.94 -4.34
CA ASN A 161 0.67 -5.71 -2.93
C ASN A 161 -0.80 -5.98 -2.59
N GLY A 162 -1.70 -5.82 -3.56
CA GLY A 162 -3.10 -6.19 -3.40
C GLY A 162 -3.36 -7.69 -3.29
N ALA A 163 -2.46 -8.53 -3.79
CA ALA A 163 -2.55 -9.99 -3.71
C ALA A 163 -2.07 -10.56 -2.37
N GLY A 164 -1.21 -9.83 -1.64
CA GLY A 164 -0.65 -10.28 -0.38
C GLY A 164 0.71 -9.65 -0.07
N TYR A 165 1.47 -10.31 0.77
CA TYR A 165 2.79 -9.82 1.21
C TYR A 165 3.82 -10.95 1.34
N THR A 166 5.09 -10.57 1.35
CA THR A 166 6.22 -11.50 1.59
C THR A 166 6.82 -11.25 2.97
N ASP A 167 7.51 -12.26 3.51
CA ASP A 167 8.44 -12.04 4.62
C ASP A 167 9.65 -11.18 4.18
N GLU A 168 10.40 -10.60 5.14
CA GLU A 168 11.58 -9.75 4.87
C GLU A 168 12.62 -10.46 3.97
N ALA A 169 12.77 -11.77 4.10
CA ALA A 169 13.75 -12.56 3.35
C ALA A 169 13.27 -12.99 1.96
N ILE A 170 12.03 -12.65 1.58
CA ILE A 170 11.35 -13.07 0.34
C ILE A 170 11.41 -14.61 0.18
N LYS A 171 11.09 -15.33 1.26
CA LYS A 171 11.04 -16.81 1.26
C LYS A 171 9.62 -17.34 1.23
N ASN A 172 8.69 -16.59 1.82
CA ASN A 172 7.30 -16.97 1.92
C ASN A 172 6.42 -15.84 1.37
N PHE A 173 5.38 -16.22 0.64
CA PHE A 173 4.30 -15.32 0.23
C PHE A 173 3.03 -15.72 0.97
N THR A 174 2.42 -14.76 1.64
CA THR A 174 1.12 -14.92 2.29
C THR A 174 0.07 -14.24 1.43
N PRO A 175 -0.84 -15.00 0.79
CA PRO A 175 -1.99 -14.42 0.12
C PRO A 175 -2.87 -13.68 1.12
N ASP A 176 -3.09 -12.40 0.89
CA ASP A 176 -3.92 -11.53 1.73
C ASP A 176 -4.52 -10.43 0.87
N PHE A 177 -5.64 -10.74 0.25
CA PHE A 177 -6.32 -9.80 -0.64
C PHE A 177 -6.73 -8.53 0.10
N THR A 178 -6.38 -7.39 -0.46
CA THR A 178 -6.86 -6.09 0.01
C THR A 178 -7.34 -5.21 -1.13
N SER A 179 -8.44 -4.46 -0.90
CA SER A 179 -8.96 -3.46 -1.81
C SER A 179 -8.17 -2.16 -1.80
N GLU A 180 -7.34 -1.94 -0.80
CA GLU A 180 -6.72 -0.64 -0.51
C GLU A 180 -5.65 -0.22 -1.54
N TYR A 181 -5.12 -1.18 -2.29
CA TYR A 181 -4.23 -0.91 -3.43
C TYR A 181 -4.96 -0.72 -4.76
N PHE A 182 -6.28 -0.75 -4.76
CA PHE A 182 -7.10 -0.36 -5.89
C PHE A 182 -7.60 1.07 -5.68
N PHE A 183 -7.13 2.02 -6.48
CA PHE A 183 -7.30 3.46 -6.30
C PHE A 183 -6.77 3.91 -4.93
N ALA A 184 -5.57 3.45 -4.62
CA ALA A 184 -4.92 3.67 -3.34
C ALA A 184 -4.89 5.16 -2.95
N ASN A 185 -4.96 5.40 -1.63
CA ASN A 185 -4.80 6.75 -1.08
C ASN A 185 -3.46 7.34 -1.54
N LYS A 186 -3.48 8.40 -2.34
CA LYS A 186 -2.30 8.96 -3.01
C LYS A 186 -1.22 9.39 -2.02
N THR A 187 -1.60 9.98 -0.89
CA THR A 187 -0.64 10.45 0.11
C THR A 187 0.08 9.28 0.79
N LEU A 188 -0.65 8.26 1.23
CA LEU A 188 -0.04 7.09 1.87
C LEU A 188 0.75 6.26 0.86
N PHE A 189 0.26 6.17 -0.38
CA PHE A 189 0.97 5.46 -1.45
C PHE A 189 2.34 6.10 -1.72
N ASP A 190 2.41 7.43 -1.84
CA ASP A 190 3.68 8.14 -2.04
C ASP A 190 4.65 8.03 -0.84
N LEU A 191 4.15 7.79 0.38
CA LEU A 191 5.00 7.52 1.55
C LEU A 191 5.56 6.08 1.54
N SER A 192 4.89 5.15 0.89
CA SER A 192 5.26 3.72 0.82
C SER A 192 5.90 3.30 -0.52
N HIS A 193 5.68 4.08 -1.59
CA HIS A 193 6.18 3.85 -2.95
C HIS A 193 6.82 5.11 -3.50
N PHE A 194 8.02 4.99 -4.04
CA PHE A 194 8.72 6.11 -4.64
C PHE A 194 8.97 5.82 -6.13
N PRO A 195 8.34 6.56 -7.06
CA PRO A 195 8.52 6.30 -8.48
C PRO A 195 9.92 6.74 -8.94
N ASP A 196 10.52 5.98 -9.86
CA ASP A 196 11.78 6.37 -10.49
C ASP A 196 11.60 7.67 -11.30
N ASN A 197 10.46 7.82 -11.96
CA ASN A 197 10.05 9.07 -12.60
C ASN A 197 9.04 9.81 -11.73
N MET A 198 9.46 10.94 -11.14
CA MET A 198 8.67 11.77 -10.23
C MET A 198 7.36 12.32 -10.83
N ALA A 199 7.20 12.31 -12.16
CA ALA A 199 5.92 12.67 -12.79
C ALA A 199 4.77 11.76 -12.37
N TRP A 200 5.06 10.56 -11.84
CA TRP A 200 4.09 9.58 -11.34
C TRP A 200 3.89 9.62 -9.83
N GLN A 201 4.36 10.66 -9.14
CA GLN A 201 4.00 10.91 -7.75
C GLN A 201 2.66 11.67 -7.69
N LEU A 202 1.55 10.94 -7.56
CA LEU A 202 0.20 11.50 -7.70
C LEU A 202 -0.31 12.25 -6.45
N GLY A 203 0.32 12.09 -5.29
CA GLY A 203 0.04 12.84 -4.05
C GLY A 203 0.67 14.24 -4.04
N GLY A 204 1.51 14.55 -5.04
CA GLY A 204 2.14 15.84 -5.21
C GLY A 204 3.20 16.15 -4.15
N THR A 205 3.29 17.40 -3.73
CA THR A 205 4.34 17.88 -2.82
C THR A 205 4.25 17.36 -1.38
N LYS A 206 3.22 16.59 -1.05
CA LYS A 206 3.07 15.97 0.29
C LYS A 206 3.91 14.70 0.45
N GLY A 207 4.36 14.08 -0.64
CA GLY A 207 5.24 12.93 -0.62
C GLY A 207 6.73 13.30 -0.53
N PRO A 208 7.62 12.31 -0.38
CA PRO A 208 9.07 12.49 -0.40
C PRO A 208 9.53 13.03 -1.76
N GLN A 209 10.42 14.02 -1.76
CA GLN A 209 10.84 14.67 -3.01
C GLN A 209 12.11 14.04 -3.59
N THR A 210 12.84 13.28 -2.79
CA THR A 210 14.06 12.56 -3.20
C THR A 210 14.05 11.12 -2.70
N LYS A 211 14.83 10.23 -3.33
CA LYS A 211 15.07 8.87 -2.81
C LYS A 211 15.57 8.90 -1.36
N LYS A 212 16.43 9.85 -1.01
CA LYS A 212 16.94 10.01 0.36
C LYS A 212 15.79 10.31 1.34
N ASP A 213 14.88 11.19 0.99
CA ASP A 213 13.71 11.49 1.83
C ASP A 213 12.85 10.25 1.99
N PHE A 214 12.58 9.51 0.90
CA PHE A 214 11.79 8.29 0.91
C PHE A 214 12.40 7.19 1.80
N PHE A 215 13.69 6.91 1.63
CA PHE A 215 14.38 5.91 2.46
C PHE A 215 14.58 6.37 3.90
N GLY A 216 14.45 7.66 4.19
CA GLY A 216 14.42 8.22 5.55
C GLY A 216 13.10 8.04 6.29
N LEU A 217 12.01 7.64 5.62
CA LEU A 217 10.69 7.41 6.23
C LEU A 217 10.61 6.04 6.93
N PRO A 218 9.64 5.82 7.84
CA PRO A 218 9.32 4.49 8.35
C PRO A 218 8.85 3.55 7.23
N VAL A 219 8.82 2.25 7.51
CA VAL A 219 8.21 1.25 6.64
C VAL A 219 6.70 1.23 6.90
N PHE A 220 5.89 1.25 5.84
CA PHE A 220 4.43 1.14 5.93
C PHE A 220 4.00 -0.25 5.48
N CYS A 221 3.33 -0.98 6.38
CA CYS A 221 2.77 -2.30 6.09
C CYS A 221 1.42 -2.19 5.38
N ASN A 222 0.95 -3.26 4.75
CA ASN A 222 -0.37 -3.29 4.08
C ASN A 222 -1.50 -2.82 5.00
N SER A 223 -1.44 -3.17 6.28
CA SER A 223 -2.43 -2.75 7.29
C SER A 223 -2.47 -1.24 7.55
N ALA A 224 -1.42 -0.47 7.19
CA ALA A 224 -1.49 0.99 7.27
C ALA A 224 -2.58 1.55 6.34
N PHE A 225 -2.76 0.95 5.17
CA PHE A 225 -3.79 1.35 4.22
C PHE A 225 -5.20 1.04 4.74
N THR A 226 -5.43 -0.16 5.27
CA THR A 226 -6.74 -0.55 5.84
C THR A 226 -7.10 0.25 7.09
N THR A 227 -6.10 0.69 7.87
CA THR A 227 -6.29 1.55 9.04
C THR A 227 -6.47 3.02 8.64
N GLY A 228 -6.09 3.40 7.41
CA GLY A 228 -6.12 4.79 6.93
C GLY A 228 -5.09 5.67 7.62
N VAL A 229 -3.88 5.12 7.87
CA VAL A 229 -2.80 5.85 8.55
C VAL A 229 -2.39 7.09 7.77
N GLY A 230 -2.26 8.21 8.47
CA GLY A 230 -1.82 9.48 7.90
C GLY A 230 -1.25 10.45 8.94
N ASN A 231 -0.67 11.57 8.52
CA ASN A 231 -0.11 12.62 9.40
C ASN A 231 0.79 12.08 10.52
N ILE A 232 1.73 11.23 10.18
CA ILE A 232 2.53 10.42 11.08
C ILE A 232 3.60 11.25 11.77
N LYS A 233 3.80 11.02 13.07
CA LYS A 233 4.90 11.57 13.87
C LYS A 233 5.47 10.47 14.79
N PRO A 234 6.79 10.27 14.84
CA PRO A 234 7.81 10.90 13.98
C PRO A 234 7.67 10.43 12.52
N LEU A 235 7.99 11.32 11.57
CA LEU A 235 8.03 10.96 10.14
C LEU A 235 9.37 10.33 9.75
N THR A 236 10.43 10.53 10.54
CA THR A 236 11.70 9.84 10.33
C THR A 236 11.60 8.38 10.74
N GLY A 237 12.05 7.49 9.86
CA GLY A 237 12.05 6.04 10.11
C GLY A 237 13.14 5.58 11.06
N TYR A 238 14.20 6.37 11.23
CA TYR A 238 15.27 6.11 12.19
C TYR A 238 15.14 7.06 13.39
N ILE A 239 14.83 6.50 14.56
CA ILE A 239 14.57 7.24 15.79
C ILE A 239 15.77 7.10 16.74
N LYS A 240 16.36 8.23 17.14
CA LYS A 240 17.32 8.27 18.25
C LYS A 240 16.59 8.70 19.52
N ALA A 241 16.69 7.89 20.56
CA ALA A 241 16.02 8.12 21.83
C ALA A 241 17.01 7.99 23.01
N LYS A 242 16.61 8.50 24.17
CA LYS A 242 17.33 8.32 25.44
C LYS A 242 16.51 7.50 26.42
N THR A 243 17.16 6.69 27.26
CA THR A 243 16.50 5.82 28.25
C THR A 243 15.55 6.56 29.20
N LYS A 244 15.79 7.84 29.46
CA LYS A 244 14.98 8.65 30.40
C LYS A 244 13.97 9.58 29.72
N THR A 245 13.90 9.55 28.39
CA THR A 245 13.07 10.48 27.63
C THR A 245 11.99 9.69 26.87
N PRO A 246 10.69 9.98 27.06
CA PRO A 246 9.64 9.32 26.28
C PRO A 246 9.70 9.73 24.81
N VAL A 247 9.51 8.73 23.93
CA VAL A 247 9.27 8.94 22.49
C VAL A 247 7.77 9.07 22.28
N PHE A 248 7.35 10.10 21.57
CA PHE A 248 5.96 10.38 21.28
C PHE A 248 5.63 9.93 19.87
N PHE A 249 4.52 9.20 19.74
CA PHE A 249 3.96 8.75 18.48
C PHE A 249 2.57 9.34 18.28
N SER A 250 2.29 9.77 17.07
CA SER A 250 0.96 10.22 16.68
C SER A 250 0.71 9.93 15.21
N PHE A 251 -0.51 9.53 14.86
CA PHE A 251 -0.96 9.35 13.48
C PHE A 251 -2.47 9.47 13.40
N ASN A 252 -2.97 9.83 12.22
CA ASN A 252 -4.40 9.78 11.96
C ASN A 252 -4.80 8.37 11.54
N THR A 253 -6.07 8.05 11.76
CA THR A 253 -6.73 6.86 11.20
C THR A 253 -7.94 7.32 10.37
N SER A 254 -8.54 6.42 9.58
CA SER A 254 -9.81 6.74 8.94
C SER A 254 -10.87 7.02 10.00
N THR A 255 -11.75 7.98 9.75
CA THR A 255 -12.80 8.42 10.71
C THR A 255 -13.77 7.31 11.08
N ASP A 256 -13.88 6.29 10.22
CA ASP A 256 -14.80 5.15 10.42
C ASP A 256 -14.15 4.00 11.20
N SER A 257 -12.85 4.11 11.56
CA SER A 257 -12.12 3.07 12.28
C SER A 257 -12.22 3.29 13.80
N THR A 258 -12.86 2.36 14.50
CA THR A 258 -12.78 2.29 15.96
C THR A 258 -11.54 1.52 16.33
N ILE A 259 -10.48 2.22 16.76
CA ILE A 259 -9.25 1.58 17.24
C ILE A 259 -9.45 1.15 18.69
N SER A 260 -9.30 -0.13 18.95
CA SER A 260 -9.47 -0.75 20.27
C SER A 260 -8.16 -1.02 21.00
N SER A 261 -7.06 -1.20 20.28
CA SER A 261 -5.76 -1.49 20.89
C SER A 261 -4.58 -0.94 20.11
N ILE A 262 -3.57 -0.49 20.85
CA ILE A 262 -2.25 -0.16 20.32
C ILE A 262 -1.21 -0.96 21.10
N ALA A 263 -0.23 -1.51 20.43
CA ALA A 263 0.91 -2.17 21.06
C ALA A 263 2.21 -1.84 20.32
N LEU A 264 3.33 -2.00 21.02
CA LEU A 264 4.68 -1.97 20.46
C LEU A 264 5.29 -3.37 20.49
N ILE A 265 5.96 -3.75 19.41
CA ILE A 265 6.78 -4.97 19.33
C ILE A 265 8.20 -4.53 18.98
N ALA A 266 9.17 -4.91 19.81
CA ALA A 266 10.59 -4.74 19.54
C ALA A 266 11.18 -5.99 18.87
N GLY A 267 12.15 -5.80 17.98
CA GLY A 267 12.83 -6.90 17.29
C GLY A 267 12.31 -7.18 15.87
N ASP A 268 13.07 -8.00 15.14
CA ASP A 268 12.77 -8.41 13.77
C ASP A 268 11.74 -9.59 13.72
N ASP A 269 11.41 -10.06 12.52
CA ASP A 269 10.48 -11.19 12.33
C ASP A 269 10.95 -12.49 12.96
N ARG A 270 12.26 -12.66 13.13
CA ARG A 270 12.85 -13.87 13.70
C ARG A 270 12.88 -13.88 15.22
N HIS A 271 12.97 -12.68 15.80
CA HIS A 271 13.14 -12.48 17.25
C HIS A 271 12.23 -11.34 17.75
N PRO A 272 10.91 -11.43 17.58
CA PRO A 272 10.01 -10.40 18.07
C PRO A 272 9.86 -10.50 19.58
N SER A 273 9.80 -9.36 20.27
CA SER A 273 9.36 -9.34 21.66
C SER A 273 7.87 -9.67 21.80
N ALA A 274 7.40 -9.98 22.99
CA ALA A 274 5.98 -9.94 23.27
C ALA A 274 5.43 -8.51 23.03
N PRO A 275 4.18 -8.38 22.51
CA PRO A 275 3.55 -7.09 22.33
C PRO A 275 3.40 -6.37 23.69
N VAL A 276 3.82 -5.11 23.74
CA VAL A 276 3.66 -4.24 24.91
C VAL A 276 2.44 -3.33 24.68
N PRO A 277 1.32 -3.51 25.40
CA PRO A 277 0.15 -2.65 25.24
C PRO A 277 0.43 -1.21 25.59
N MET A 278 -0.11 -0.27 24.80
CA MET A 278 0.03 1.17 25.01
C MET A 278 -1.29 1.78 25.47
N ASN A 279 -1.21 2.65 26.50
CA ASN A 279 -2.27 3.61 26.74
C ASN A 279 -2.19 4.69 25.65
N PHE A 280 -3.30 4.95 24.99
CA PHE A 280 -3.37 5.93 23.92
C PHE A 280 -4.60 6.83 24.05
N THR A 281 -4.55 7.98 23.41
CA THR A 281 -5.72 8.86 23.23
C THR A 281 -6.17 8.79 21.78
N ASN A 282 -7.48 8.87 21.57
CA ASN A 282 -8.09 9.03 20.25
C ASN A 282 -8.96 10.28 20.27
N ASN A 283 -8.47 11.33 19.63
CA ASN A 283 -9.14 12.62 19.54
C ASN A 283 -9.59 12.85 18.10
N GLY A 284 -10.80 12.40 17.75
CA GLY A 284 -11.35 12.59 16.41
C GLY A 284 -10.54 11.90 15.30
N GLY A 285 -10.09 10.66 15.56
CA GLY A 285 -9.26 9.90 14.60
C GLY A 285 -7.76 10.19 14.70
N ILE A 286 -7.33 11.08 15.61
CA ILE A 286 -5.90 11.30 15.90
C ILE A 286 -5.51 10.42 17.08
N ILE A 287 -4.74 9.40 16.79
CA ILE A 287 -4.14 8.51 17.80
C ILE A 287 -2.85 9.15 18.30
N SER A 288 -2.67 9.15 19.65
CA SER A 288 -1.42 9.62 20.25
C SER A 288 -1.06 8.78 21.47
N PHE A 289 0.20 8.41 21.59
CA PHE A 289 0.77 7.70 22.73
C PHE A 289 2.27 8.00 22.89
N SER A 290 2.84 7.58 23.99
CA SER A 290 4.27 7.69 24.23
C SER A 290 4.83 6.46 24.92
N TYR A 291 6.10 6.18 24.70
CA TYR A 291 6.79 5.08 25.37
C TYR A 291 8.21 5.50 25.80
N GLN A 292 8.59 5.15 27.02
CA GLN A 292 9.93 5.38 27.54
C GLN A 292 10.68 4.06 27.60
N PHE A 293 11.76 3.98 26.81
CA PHE A 293 12.65 2.82 26.79
C PHE A 293 13.53 2.80 28.04
N LYS A 294 13.80 1.60 28.56
CA LYS A 294 14.47 1.41 29.84
C LYS A 294 15.94 1.01 29.73
N ARG A 295 16.38 0.58 28.56
CA ARG A 295 17.74 0.07 28.31
C ARG A 295 18.27 0.62 27.00
N GLU A 296 19.58 0.77 26.93
CA GLU A 296 20.28 1.02 25.68
C GLU A 296 20.17 -0.20 24.78
N ASP A 297 19.80 0.03 23.53
CA ASP A 297 19.69 -1.01 22.52
C ASP A 297 19.43 -0.39 21.14
N SER A 298 19.54 -1.21 20.08
CA SER A 298 19.17 -0.82 18.72
C SER A 298 18.40 -1.97 18.08
N PHE A 299 17.14 -1.73 17.67
CA PHE A 299 16.26 -2.76 17.15
C PHE A 299 15.14 -2.19 16.28
N PRO A 300 14.53 -3.02 15.39
CA PRO A 300 13.25 -2.71 14.76
C PRO A 300 12.15 -2.51 15.80
N LEU A 301 11.37 -1.44 15.67
CA LEU A 301 10.20 -1.15 16.48
C LEU A 301 8.95 -1.15 15.62
N ARG A 302 7.99 -1.99 15.94
CA ARG A 302 6.73 -2.13 15.22
C ARG A 302 5.59 -1.50 15.99
N ILE A 303 4.77 -0.69 15.32
CA ILE A 303 3.52 -0.19 15.85
C ILE A 303 2.41 -1.11 15.37
N VAL A 304 1.68 -1.67 16.33
CA VAL A 304 0.58 -2.62 16.13
C VAL A 304 -0.73 -1.92 16.47
N VAL A 305 -1.69 -1.96 15.54
CA VAL A 305 -3.05 -1.45 15.72
C VAL A 305 -4.00 -2.63 15.55
N ASP A 306 -4.82 -2.89 16.56
CA ASP A 306 -5.80 -4.00 16.57
C ASP A 306 -5.21 -5.34 16.11
N GLY A 307 -4.00 -5.65 16.60
CA GLY A 307 -3.28 -6.89 16.32
C GLY A 307 -2.53 -6.93 14.97
N LYS A 308 -2.53 -5.85 14.17
CA LYS A 308 -1.84 -5.78 12.88
C LYS A 308 -0.71 -4.76 12.90
N VAL A 309 0.46 -5.11 12.40
CA VAL A 309 1.59 -4.17 12.24
C VAL A 309 1.25 -3.17 11.16
N VAL A 310 1.22 -1.89 11.50
CA VAL A 310 0.91 -0.80 10.56
C VAL A 310 2.16 -0.05 10.10
N MET A 311 3.14 0.12 10.97
CA MET A 311 4.39 0.85 10.68
C MET A 311 5.56 0.23 11.42
N GLU A 312 6.76 0.35 10.82
CA GLU A 312 8.01 -0.10 11.43
C GLU A 312 9.06 1.00 11.38
N TYR A 313 9.80 1.10 12.46
CA TYR A 313 10.89 2.04 12.67
C TYR A 313 12.18 1.29 13.03
N MET A 314 13.32 1.87 12.72
CA MET A 314 14.57 1.51 13.39
C MET A 314 14.79 2.45 14.55
N ILE A 315 15.02 1.93 15.76
CA ILE A 315 15.26 2.75 16.95
C ILE A 315 16.63 2.47 17.52
N GLU A 316 17.32 3.52 17.92
CA GLU A 316 18.58 3.50 18.67
C GLU A 316 18.38 4.23 19.99
N ILE A 317 18.64 3.55 21.11
CA ILE A 317 18.45 4.09 22.46
C ILE A 317 19.80 4.21 23.11
N THR A 318 20.11 5.41 23.61
CA THR A 318 21.33 5.75 24.34
C THR A 318 21.02 6.23 25.75
N GLU A 319 22.05 6.45 26.61
CA GLU A 319 21.87 7.04 27.95
C GLU A 319 21.34 8.49 27.92
#